data_c67366aabf21b00e39a07fda1e943f96
#
_entry.id   c67366aabf21b00e39a07fda1e943f96
#
_cell.length_a   1.000
_cell.length_b   1.000
_cell.length_c   1.000
_cell.angle_alpha   90.00
_cell.angle_beta   90.00
_cell.angle_gamma   90.00
#
_symmetry.space_group_name_H-M   'P 1'
#
loop_
_entity.id
_entity.type
_entity.pdbx_description
1 polymer ?
#
loop_
_entity_poly.entity_id
_entity_poly.type
_entity_poly.pdbx_seq_one_letter_code
_entity_poly.pdbx_strand_id
1 'polypeptide(L)'
;KLYPMSNFNCAFIIIDNFEAYEDIFYASMVGTGIGFRVLLSDVAKLPKVRTNLKVINEQYTEIAKNKRKEHTSVVFDKNICTITIGDSKEGWVDALGYFLKIYYSPRYRVVDTIVVNYDNIRPFGEKLKTFGGTASGHESMRNMITKISKVLSKDSNGDVKTLKPIDAMDIANIIAENVVSGGVRRSAQICLCDAADKEILTAKSALYVQDSSGSWVMDKSISH
;
A
#
# COMPACT_ATOMS: atom_id res chain seq x y z
N LYS A 1 9.46 5.94 -23.78
CA LYS A 1 9.87 4.73 -23.01
C LYS A 1 8.79 3.69 -23.19
N LEU A 2 9.16 2.52 -23.67
CA LEU A 2 8.29 1.36 -23.70
C LEU A 2 8.16 0.85 -22.25
N TYR A 3 6.93 0.60 -21.81
CA TYR A 3 6.64 -0.08 -20.54
C TYR A 3 6.31 -1.55 -20.86
N PRO A 4 7.28 -2.48 -20.83
CA PRO A 4 7.06 -3.87 -21.28
C PRO A 4 5.93 -4.55 -20.52
N MET A 5 5.79 -4.24 -19.22
CA MET A 5 4.72 -4.80 -18.37
C MET A 5 3.32 -4.41 -18.83
N SER A 6 3.13 -3.28 -19.51
CA SER A 6 1.81 -2.88 -20.01
C SER A 6 1.27 -3.77 -21.15
N ASN A 7 2.10 -4.67 -21.68
CA ASN A 7 1.69 -5.67 -22.67
C ASN A 7 1.05 -6.91 -22.02
N PHE A 8 1.14 -7.07 -20.71
CA PHE A 8 0.54 -8.19 -19.99
C PHE A 8 -0.78 -7.74 -19.36
N ASN A 9 -1.87 -8.43 -19.71
CA ASN A 9 -3.18 -8.15 -19.14
C ASN A 9 -3.34 -8.68 -17.73
N CYS A 10 -2.64 -9.77 -17.38
CA CYS A 10 -2.71 -10.42 -16.08
C CYS A 10 -1.33 -10.85 -15.61
N ALA A 11 -1.13 -10.81 -14.29
CA ALA A 11 0.04 -11.36 -13.61
C ALA A 11 -0.39 -12.13 -12.37
N PHE A 12 0.45 -13.07 -11.92
CA PHE A 12 0.23 -13.82 -10.71
C PHE A 12 1.44 -13.69 -9.78
N ILE A 13 1.19 -13.37 -8.51
CA ILE A 13 2.23 -13.08 -7.52
C ILE A 13 1.97 -13.90 -6.25
N ILE A 14 3.01 -14.49 -5.68
CA ILE A 14 2.95 -15.17 -4.38
C ILE A 14 3.46 -14.20 -3.32
N ILE A 15 2.68 -13.98 -2.25
CA ILE A 15 3.11 -13.11 -1.15
C ILE A 15 3.90 -13.95 -0.14
N ASP A 16 5.17 -14.17 -0.44
CA ASP A 16 6.13 -14.88 0.41
C ASP A 16 7.38 -14.05 0.76
N ASN A 17 7.40 -12.81 0.30
CA ASN A 17 8.37 -11.75 0.61
C ASN A 17 7.67 -10.39 0.49
N PHE A 18 8.27 -9.33 1.05
CA PHE A 18 7.67 -7.98 1.02
C PHE A 18 7.80 -7.30 -0.34
N GLU A 19 8.75 -7.66 -1.15
CA GLU A 19 8.94 -7.17 -2.52
C GLU A 19 7.73 -7.50 -3.42
N ALA A 20 7.00 -8.57 -3.10
CA ALA A 20 5.75 -8.92 -3.77
C ALA A 20 4.72 -7.77 -3.78
N TYR A 21 4.69 -6.93 -2.73
CA TYR A 21 3.81 -5.77 -2.68
C TYR A 21 4.27 -4.64 -3.62
N GLU A 22 5.58 -4.47 -3.80
CA GLU A 22 6.15 -3.54 -4.77
C GLU A 22 5.75 -3.96 -6.20
N ASP A 23 5.83 -5.26 -6.51
CA ASP A 23 5.42 -5.83 -7.79
C ASP A 23 3.91 -5.67 -8.04
N ILE A 24 3.07 -5.98 -7.03
CA ILE A 24 1.61 -5.77 -7.09
C ILE A 24 1.31 -4.31 -7.40
N PHE A 25 1.95 -3.38 -6.70
CA PHE A 25 1.72 -1.96 -6.86
C PHE A 25 2.10 -1.47 -8.26
N TYR A 26 3.32 -1.81 -8.71
CA TYR A 26 3.79 -1.41 -10.03
C TYR A 26 2.92 -1.98 -11.15
N ALA A 27 2.67 -3.29 -11.13
CA ALA A 27 1.88 -3.96 -12.16
C ALA A 27 0.44 -3.40 -12.21
N SER A 28 -0.19 -3.16 -11.06
CA SER A 28 -1.51 -2.53 -11.00
C SER A 28 -1.50 -1.11 -11.60
N MET A 29 -0.47 -0.29 -11.31
CA MET A 29 -0.35 1.06 -11.87
C MET A 29 -0.13 1.09 -13.39
N VAL A 30 0.40 0.03 -13.99
CA VAL A 30 0.50 -0.08 -15.45
C VAL A 30 -0.72 -0.75 -16.08
N GLY A 31 -1.71 -1.14 -15.27
CA GLY A 31 -3.03 -1.63 -15.71
C GLY A 31 -3.14 -3.13 -15.85
N THR A 32 -2.22 -3.90 -15.26
CA THR A 32 -2.26 -5.36 -15.19
C THR A 32 -3.23 -5.81 -14.11
N GLY A 33 -4.13 -6.75 -14.41
CA GLY A 33 -4.94 -7.45 -13.39
C GLY A 33 -4.06 -8.42 -12.59
N ILE A 34 -4.22 -8.46 -11.27
CA ILE A 34 -3.32 -9.21 -10.39
C ILE A 34 -4.05 -10.37 -9.72
N GLY A 35 -3.58 -11.60 -9.96
CA GLY A 35 -3.83 -12.73 -9.07
C GLY A 35 -2.74 -12.79 -7.99
N PHE A 36 -3.10 -12.91 -6.74
CA PHE A 36 -2.12 -13.10 -5.67
C PHE A 36 -2.52 -14.23 -4.73
N ARG A 37 -1.52 -14.87 -4.11
CA ARG A 37 -1.72 -16.01 -3.21
C ARG A 37 -1.19 -15.70 -1.81
N VAL A 38 -1.99 -16.07 -0.80
CA VAL A 38 -1.71 -15.83 0.62
C VAL A 38 -1.94 -17.10 1.45
N LEU A 39 -1.36 -18.24 1.04
CA LEU A 39 -1.41 -19.44 1.89
C LEU A 39 -0.61 -19.19 3.17
N LEU A 40 -0.98 -19.87 4.27
CA LEU A 40 -0.22 -19.79 5.52
C LEU A 40 1.26 -20.15 5.32
N SER A 41 1.56 -21.13 4.45
CA SER A 41 2.92 -21.55 4.11
C SER A 41 3.71 -20.50 3.33
N ASP A 42 3.03 -19.60 2.61
CA ASP A 42 3.68 -18.50 1.91
C ASP A 42 3.94 -17.34 2.88
N VAL A 43 2.90 -16.89 3.59
CA VAL A 43 2.96 -15.76 4.51
C VAL A 43 3.90 -16.03 5.71
N ALA A 44 4.04 -17.29 6.13
CA ALA A 44 4.99 -17.68 7.18
C ALA A 44 6.46 -17.43 6.82
N LYS A 45 6.78 -17.21 5.54
CA LYS A 45 8.14 -16.84 5.10
C LYS A 45 8.44 -15.36 5.29
N LEU A 46 7.40 -14.52 5.44
CA LEU A 46 7.58 -13.10 5.69
C LEU A 46 8.30 -12.89 7.04
N PRO A 47 9.29 -11.99 7.10
CA PRO A 47 9.90 -11.62 8.36
C PRO A 47 8.87 -10.98 9.29
N LYS A 48 9.07 -11.13 10.60
CA LYS A 48 8.27 -10.42 11.61
C LYS A 48 8.41 -8.91 11.44
N VAL A 49 7.33 -8.19 11.63
CA VAL A 49 7.29 -6.73 11.56
C VAL A 49 7.22 -6.12 12.95
N ARG A 50 7.83 -4.96 13.12
CA ARG A 50 7.70 -4.17 14.35
C ARG A 50 6.34 -3.48 14.38
N THR A 51 5.79 -3.31 15.57
CA THR A 51 4.44 -2.75 15.78
C THR A 51 4.46 -1.40 16.48
N ASN A 52 5.61 -1.02 17.01
CA ASN A 52 5.82 0.18 17.84
C ASN A 52 6.33 1.40 17.06
N LEU A 53 6.29 1.37 15.72
CA LEU A 53 6.71 2.50 14.89
C LEU A 53 5.67 3.61 14.89
N LYS A 54 6.12 4.85 15.11
CA LYS A 54 5.32 6.04 14.94
C LYS A 54 5.37 6.50 13.48
N VAL A 55 4.21 6.64 12.85
CA VAL A 55 4.11 7.18 11.48
C VAL A 55 3.49 8.56 11.53
N ILE A 56 4.19 9.54 10.97
CA ILE A 56 3.78 10.94 10.88
C ILE A 56 3.61 11.30 9.40
N ASN A 57 2.39 11.63 9.00
CA ASN A 57 2.12 12.17 7.67
C ASN A 57 2.25 13.69 7.72
N GLU A 58 3.22 14.27 7.03
CA GLU A 58 3.38 15.71 6.95
C GLU A 58 2.21 16.37 6.22
N GLN A 59 1.98 17.63 6.56
CA GLN A 59 1.00 18.44 5.83
C GLN A 59 1.54 18.66 4.41
N TYR A 60 0.69 18.38 3.42
CA TYR A 60 1.04 18.55 2.02
C TYR A 60 1.21 20.04 1.68
N THR A 61 2.30 20.35 1.01
CA THR A 61 2.58 21.68 0.43
C THR A 61 2.91 21.49 -1.03
N GLU A 62 2.11 22.07 -1.92
CA GLU A 62 2.34 21.93 -3.35
C GLU A 62 3.66 22.54 -3.79
N ILE A 63 4.47 21.75 -4.49
CA ILE A 63 5.71 22.20 -5.13
C ILE A 63 5.45 22.49 -6.62
N ALA A 64 6.03 23.59 -7.11
CA ALA A 64 5.95 23.96 -8.53
C ALA A 64 6.46 22.80 -9.42
N LYS A 65 5.75 22.53 -10.52
CA LYS A 65 5.96 21.37 -11.40
C LYS A 65 7.41 21.15 -11.83
N ASN A 66 8.14 22.22 -12.10
CA ASN A 66 9.54 22.18 -12.53
C ASN A 66 10.53 21.89 -11.39
N LYS A 67 10.06 21.87 -10.13
CA LYS A 67 10.88 21.59 -8.94
C LYS A 67 10.59 20.21 -8.36
N ARG A 68 9.53 19.52 -8.82
CA ARG A 68 9.16 18.18 -8.33
C ARG A 68 10.20 17.15 -8.73
N LYS A 69 10.53 16.27 -7.81
CA LYS A 69 11.44 15.14 -8.04
C LYS A 69 10.63 13.90 -8.43
N GLU A 70 11.08 13.17 -9.44
CA GLU A 70 10.42 11.94 -9.90
C GLU A 70 10.70 10.74 -8.97
N HIS A 71 11.87 10.71 -8.33
CA HIS A 71 12.31 9.61 -7.46
C HIS A 71 12.08 9.93 -5.99
N THR A 72 11.74 8.90 -5.25
CA THR A 72 11.65 8.96 -3.78
C THR A 72 13.05 9.11 -3.18
N SER A 73 13.15 9.94 -2.16
CA SER A 73 14.37 10.09 -1.36
C SER A 73 14.09 9.74 0.10
N VAL A 74 15.08 9.13 0.73
CA VAL A 74 15.01 8.69 2.13
C VAL A 74 16.19 9.26 2.89
N VAL A 75 15.88 9.93 4.00
CA VAL A 75 16.89 10.55 4.87
C VAL A 75 16.73 9.99 6.27
N PHE A 76 17.84 9.60 6.87
CA PHE A 76 17.90 9.11 8.25
C PHE A 76 18.58 10.16 9.12
N ASP A 77 17.90 10.60 10.16
CA ASP A 77 18.44 11.46 11.22
C ASP A 77 18.16 10.81 12.57
N LYS A 78 19.21 10.27 13.19
CA LYS A 78 19.11 9.53 14.47
C LYS A 78 18.09 8.38 14.36
N ASN A 79 16.98 8.49 15.08
CA ASN A 79 15.88 7.53 15.13
C ASN A 79 14.70 7.89 14.20
N ILE A 80 14.84 8.93 13.40
CA ILE A 80 13.80 9.39 12.45
C ILE A 80 14.22 9.02 11.04
N CYS A 81 13.27 8.45 10.28
CA CYS A 81 13.38 8.22 8.86
C CYS A 81 12.37 9.09 8.13
N THR A 82 12.84 10.00 7.28
CA THR A 82 11.97 10.82 6.42
C THR A 82 11.95 10.24 5.01
N ILE A 83 10.77 9.86 4.53
CA ILE A 83 10.50 9.38 3.18
C ILE A 83 9.81 10.50 2.41
N THR A 84 10.50 11.13 1.45
CA THR A 84 9.92 12.13 0.55
C THR A 84 9.56 11.44 -0.76
N ILE A 85 8.25 11.30 -1.02
CA ILE A 85 7.71 10.53 -2.13
C ILE A 85 7.91 11.24 -3.46
N GLY A 86 8.43 10.55 -4.47
CA GLY A 86 8.63 11.07 -5.82
C GLY A 86 7.35 11.13 -6.66
N ASP A 87 7.31 12.01 -7.67
CA ASP A 87 6.16 12.21 -8.58
C ASP A 87 6.22 11.27 -9.80
N SER A 88 6.37 9.96 -9.54
CA SER A 88 6.36 8.91 -10.57
C SER A 88 5.81 7.60 -10.01
N LYS A 89 5.45 6.65 -10.89
CA LYS A 89 5.04 5.31 -10.47
C LYS A 89 6.17 4.61 -9.71
N GLU A 90 7.36 4.68 -10.27
CA GLU A 90 8.59 4.15 -9.67
C GLU A 90 8.83 4.77 -8.28
N GLY A 91 8.68 6.09 -8.17
CA GLY A 91 8.82 6.77 -6.88
C GLY A 91 7.78 6.34 -5.85
N TRP A 92 6.55 6.05 -6.25
CA TRP A 92 5.52 5.55 -5.35
C TRP A 92 5.82 4.13 -4.88
N VAL A 93 6.28 3.26 -5.79
CA VAL A 93 6.71 1.89 -5.44
C VAL A 93 7.90 1.90 -4.50
N ASP A 94 8.92 2.71 -4.81
CA ASP A 94 10.09 2.89 -3.94
C ASP A 94 9.69 3.35 -2.53
N ALA A 95 8.75 4.30 -2.44
CA ALA A 95 8.26 4.78 -1.14
C ALA A 95 7.60 3.66 -0.32
N LEU A 96 6.75 2.85 -0.95
CA LEU A 96 6.15 1.68 -0.30
C LEU A 96 7.22 0.67 0.14
N GLY A 97 8.17 0.36 -0.74
CA GLY A 97 9.27 -0.57 -0.44
C GLY A 97 10.11 -0.11 0.75
N TYR A 98 10.51 1.17 0.80
CA TYR A 98 11.23 1.71 1.95
C TYR A 98 10.39 1.71 3.22
N PHE A 99 9.12 2.10 3.12
CA PHE A 99 8.19 2.09 4.23
C PHE A 99 8.10 0.70 4.87
N LEU A 100 7.87 -0.34 4.06
CA LEU A 100 7.79 -1.73 4.53
C LEU A 100 9.14 -2.21 5.10
N LYS A 101 10.26 -1.93 4.42
CA LYS A 101 11.61 -2.35 4.86
C LYS A 101 11.95 -1.83 6.26
N ILE A 102 11.48 -0.64 6.65
CA ILE A 102 11.70 -0.11 8.00
C ILE A 102 10.99 -0.96 9.06
N TYR A 103 9.87 -1.59 8.74
CA TYR A 103 9.14 -2.43 9.68
C TYR A 103 9.84 -3.77 9.95
N TYR A 104 10.52 -4.37 8.99
CA TYR A 104 11.05 -5.73 9.17
C TYR A 104 12.57 -5.84 9.15
N SER A 105 13.28 -4.92 8.50
CA SER A 105 14.71 -5.07 8.29
C SER A 105 15.53 -4.72 9.55
N PRO A 106 16.44 -5.59 9.99
CA PRO A 106 17.33 -5.32 11.12
C PRO A 106 18.19 -4.06 10.94
N ARG A 107 18.46 -3.68 9.69
CA ARG A 107 19.26 -2.48 9.35
C ARG A 107 18.64 -1.20 9.92
N TYR A 108 17.31 -1.16 10.05
CA TYR A 108 16.58 0.03 10.48
C TYR A 108 16.06 -0.04 11.91
N ARG A 109 16.65 -0.90 12.76
CA ARG A 109 16.20 -1.09 14.16
C ARG A 109 16.24 0.17 15.02
N VAL A 110 17.14 1.11 14.69
CA VAL A 110 17.26 2.38 15.43
C VAL A 110 16.13 3.36 15.10
N VAL A 111 15.42 3.17 14.00
CA VAL A 111 14.30 4.03 13.60
C VAL A 111 13.10 3.70 14.47
N ASP A 112 12.50 4.67 15.11
CA ASP A 112 11.23 4.56 15.83
C ASP A 112 10.13 5.44 15.22
N THR A 113 10.53 6.42 14.39
CA THR A 113 9.61 7.37 13.76
C THR A 113 9.83 7.42 12.26
N ILE A 114 8.76 7.21 11.51
CA ILE A 114 8.73 7.39 10.05
C ILE A 114 7.94 8.66 9.76
N VAL A 115 8.58 9.62 9.10
CA VAL A 115 7.95 10.84 8.59
C VAL A 115 7.74 10.67 7.10
N VAL A 116 6.52 10.89 6.61
CA VAL A 116 6.20 10.77 5.18
C VAL A 116 5.82 12.13 4.63
N ASN A 117 6.60 12.59 3.66
CA ASN A 117 6.41 13.86 2.96
C ASN A 117 5.88 13.60 1.55
N TYR A 118 4.86 14.35 1.15
CA TYR A 118 4.10 14.17 -0.09
C TYR A 118 4.29 15.32 -1.08
N ASP A 119 5.09 16.31 -0.79
CA ASP A 119 5.15 17.61 -1.49
C ASP A 119 5.51 17.51 -2.97
N ASN A 120 6.29 16.48 -3.38
CA ASN A 120 6.58 16.29 -4.80
C ASN A 120 5.39 15.73 -5.59
N ILE A 121 4.39 15.12 -4.94
CA ILE A 121 3.25 14.54 -5.63
C ILE A 121 2.44 15.67 -6.27
N ARG A 122 2.13 15.52 -7.55
CA ARG A 122 1.29 16.48 -8.28
C ARG A 122 -0.10 16.63 -7.66
N PRO A 123 -0.69 17.81 -7.68
CA PRO A 123 -1.99 18.06 -7.08
C PRO A 123 -3.10 17.28 -7.80
N PHE A 124 -4.20 17.08 -7.10
CA PHE A 124 -5.42 16.50 -7.66
C PHE A 124 -5.87 17.28 -8.92
N GLY A 125 -6.27 16.57 -9.96
CA GLY A 125 -6.78 17.14 -11.20
C GLY A 125 -5.73 17.57 -12.21
N GLU A 126 -4.41 17.54 -11.89
CA GLU A 126 -3.36 17.82 -12.88
C GLU A 126 -3.38 16.76 -13.99
N LYS A 127 -3.33 17.19 -15.27
CA LYS A 127 -3.34 16.29 -16.42
C LYS A 127 -2.13 15.36 -16.46
N LEU A 128 -2.38 14.07 -16.68
CA LEU A 128 -1.34 13.06 -16.84
C LEU A 128 -0.79 13.08 -18.26
N LYS A 129 0.55 12.97 -18.40
CA LYS A 129 1.23 13.07 -19.69
C LYS A 129 1.08 11.82 -20.57
N THR A 130 1.00 10.63 -19.98
CA THR A 130 1.27 9.37 -20.69
C THR A 130 0.02 8.57 -21.05
N PHE A 131 -1.04 8.58 -20.22
CA PHE A 131 -2.20 7.71 -20.37
C PHE A 131 -3.53 8.46 -20.48
N GLY A 132 -3.49 9.78 -20.52
CA GLY A 132 -4.70 10.61 -20.37
C GLY A 132 -5.25 10.55 -18.94
N GLY A 133 -6.28 11.38 -18.66
CA GLY A 133 -6.87 11.49 -17.33
C GLY A 133 -6.16 12.50 -16.44
N THR A 134 -6.55 12.48 -15.17
CA THR A 134 -6.10 13.45 -14.16
C THR A 134 -5.46 12.74 -12.96
N ALA A 135 -4.58 13.44 -12.26
CA ALA A 135 -3.89 12.96 -11.07
C ALA A 135 -4.85 12.84 -9.88
N SER A 136 -4.63 11.83 -9.03
CA SER A 136 -5.35 11.63 -7.77
C SER A 136 -4.90 12.56 -6.63
N GLY A 137 -3.78 13.26 -6.83
CA GLY A 137 -3.14 13.99 -5.74
C GLY A 137 -2.45 13.07 -4.73
N HIS A 138 -2.14 13.62 -3.57
CA HIS A 138 -1.38 12.93 -2.53
C HIS A 138 -2.25 12.10 -1.57
N GLU A 139 -3.55 12.36 -1.49
CA GLU A 139 -4.44 11.75 -0.49
C GLU A 139 -4.54 10.23 -0.63
N SER A 140 -4.58 9.71 -1.85
CA SER A 140 -4.64 8.26 -2.06
C SER A 140 -3.41 7.56 -1.48
N MET A 141 -2.21 8.13 -1.70
CA MET A 141 -0.95 7.60 -1.17
C MET A 141 -0.89 7.73 0.36
N ARG A 142 -1.34 8.85 0.93
CA ARG A 142 -1.45 9.06 2.38
C ARG A 142 -2.36 8.03 3.02
N ASN A 143 -3.52 7.79 2.43
CA ASN A 143 -4.49 6.81 2.92
C ASN A 143 -3.91 5.40 2.87
N MET A 144 -3.22 5.02 1.79
CA MET A 144 -2.55 3.74 1.67
C MET A 144 -1.52 3.52 2.78
N ILE A 145 -0.60 4.45 2.98
CA ILE A 145 0.42 4.39 4.04
C ILE A 145 -0.23 4.27 5.43
N THR A 146 -1.26 5.09 5.68
CA THR A 146 -1.97 5.08 6.97
C THR A 146 -2.68 3.75 7.23
N LYS A 147 -3.35 3.19 6.21
CA LYS A 147 -4.06 1.91 6.34
C LYS A 147 -3.08 0.75 6.53
N ILE A 148 -2.01 0.69 5.74
CA ILE A 148 -0.97 -0.35 5.87
C ILE A 148 -0.32 -0.27 7.27
N SER A 149 0.02 0.93 7.76
CA SER A 149 0.54 1.12 9.12
C SER A 149 -0.39 0.51 10.18
N LYS A 150 -1.71 0.69 10.04
CA LYS A 150 -2.70 0.10 10.96
C LYS A 150 -2.71 -1.43 10.88
N VAL A 151 -2.65 -2.02 9.68
CA VAL A 151 -2.58 -3.48 9.51
C VAL A 151 -1.32 -4.04 10.20
N LEU A 152 -0.17 -3.38 10.02
CA LEU A 152 1.10 -3.83 10.59
C LEU A 152 1.14 -3.72 12.12
N SER A 153 0.39 -2.79 12.73
CA SER A 153 0.35 -2.56 14.18
C SER A 153 -0.84 -3.22 14.90
N LYS A 154 -1.87 -3.67 14.15
CA LYS A 154 -3.09 -4.27 14.70
C LYS A 154 -2.79 -5.60 15.39
N ASP A 155 -3.52 -5.88 16.49
CA ASP A 155 -3.52 -7.15 17.21
C ASP A 155 -2.12 -7.65 17.66
N SER A 156 -1.21 -6.73 17.94
CA SER A 156 0.12 -7.06 18.43
C SER A 156 0.14 -7.22 19.96
N ASN A 157 0.57 -8.39 20.43
CA ASN A 157 0.87 -8.64 21.85
C ASN A 157 2.34 -8.38 22.13
N GLY A 158 2.84 -7.18 21.81
CA GLY A 158 4.25 -6.81 21.98
C GLY A 158 4.81 -5.99 20.82
N ASP A 159 6.13 -5.83 20.79
CA ASP A 159 6.82 -4.96 19.82
C ASP A 159 6.99 -5.55 18.43
N VAL A 160 6.62 -6.81 18.23
CA VAL A 160 6.72 -7.52 16.94
C VAL A 160 5.50 -8.36 16.64
N LYS A 161 5.13 -8.44 15.36
CA LYS A 161 3.99 -9.20 14.85
C LYS A 161 4.45 -10.16 13.75
N THR A 162 3.92 -11.39 13.73
CA THR A 162 3.94 -12.27 12.57
C THR A 162 2.66 -12.01 11.77
N LEU A 163 2.78 -11.71 10.50
CA LEU A 163 1.62 -11.48 9.64
C LEU A 163 0.85 -12.78 9.40
N LYS A 164 -0.47 -12.66 9.37
CA LYS A 164 -1.40 -13.71 8.98
C LYS A 164 -1.77 -13.58 7.50
N PRO A 165 -2.34 -14.63 6.87
CA PRO A 165 -2.88 -14.52 5.51
C PRO A 165 -3.88 -13.37 5.32
N ILE A 166 -4.72 -13.08 6.31
CA ILE A 166 -5.67 -11.96 6.28
C ILE A 166 -4.95 -10.60 6.23
N ASP A 167 -3.88 -10.40 7.03
CA ASP A 167 -3.08 -9.18 7.00
C ASP A 167 -2.43 -8.98 5.62
N ALA A 168 -1.93 -10.08 5.04
CA ALA A 168 -1.29 -10.06 3.73
C ALA A 168 -2.30 -9.70 2.62
N MET A 169 -3.52 -10.25 2.68
CA MET A 169 -4.61 -9.90 1.78
C MET A 169 -5.00 -8.43 1.92
N ASP A 170 -5.13 -7.92 3.17
CA ASP A 170 -5.51 -6.54 3.44
C ASP A 170 -4.50 -5.55 2.83
N ILE A 171 -3.20 -5.79 3.00
CA ILE A 171 -2.17 -4.93 2.41
C ILE A 171 -2.31 -4.90 0.88
N ALA A 172 -2.52 -6.04 0.22
CA ALA A 172 -2.71 -6.10 -1.23
C ALA A 172 -3.98 -5.33 -1.68
N ASN A 173 -5.10 -5.48 -0.94
CA ASN A 173 -6.34 -4.76 -1.23
C ASN A 173 -6.20 -3.24 -1.03
N ILE A 174 -5.49 -2.79 0.01
CA ILE A 174 -5.20 -1.37 0.26
C ILE A 174 -4.36 -0.76 -0.87
N ILE A 175 -3.40 -1.52 -1.41
CA ILE A 175 -2.62 -1.09 -2.58
C ILE A 175 -3.53 -0.93 -3.80
N ALA A 176 -4.43 -1.89 -4.05
CA ALA A 176 -5.39 -1.80 -5.16
C ALA A 176 -6.31 -0.59 -5.03
N GLU A 177 -6.83 -0.30 -3.84
CA GLU A 177 -7.66 0.87 -3.57
C GLU A 177 -6.94 2.17 -3.93
N ASN A 178 -5.66 2.29 -3.59
CA ASN A 178 -4.85 3.46 -3.97
C ASN A 178 -4.76 3.64 -5.49
N VAL A 179 -4.56 2.55 -6.23
CA VAL A 179 -4.46 2.58 -7.70
C VAL A 179 -5.78 3.03 -8.34
N VAL A 180 -6.92 2.53 -7.82
CA VAL A 180 -8.26 2.89 -8.32
C VAL A 180 -8.60 4.35 -7.99
N SER A 181 -8.28 4.81 -6.79
CA SER A 181 -8.49 6.19 -6.37
C SER A 181 -7.74 7.19 -7.26
N GLY A 182 -6.68 6.74 -7.93
CA GLY A 182 -5.94 7.50 -8.94
C GLY A 182 -6.72 7.83 -10.22
N GLY A 183 -7.94 7.32 -10.39
CA GLY A 183 -8.92 7.76 -11.39
C GLY A 183 -8.64 7.36 -12.84
N VAL A 184 -7.46 6.83 -13.18
CA VAL A 184 -7.03 6.56 -14.56
C VAL A 184 -7.06 5.08 -14.91
N ARG A 185 -6.87 4.21 -13.94
CA ARG A 185 -6.79 2.77 -14.14
C ARG A 185 -7.80 2.03 -13.28
N ARG A 186 -8.41 1.01 -13.87
CA ARG A 186 -9.18 0.02 -13.12
C ARG A 186 -8.19 -0.99 -12.59
N SER A 187 -8.21 -1.24 -11.28
CA SER A 187 -7.51 -2.37 -10.68
C SER A 187 -8.48 -3.54 -10.57
N ALA A 188 -8.01 -4.72 -10.95
CA ALA A 188 -8.72 -5.97 -10.69
C ALA A 188 -7.76 -6.90 -9.97
N GLN A 189 -8.21 -7.43 -8.85
CA GLN A 189 -7.43 -8.39 -8.07
C GLN A 189 -8.26 -9.64 -7.76
N ILE A 190 -7.57 -10.79 -7.71
CA ILE A 190 -8.12 -12.04 -7.20
C ILE A 190 -7.18 -12.62 -6.17
N CYS A 191 -7.71 -12.90 -4.97
CA CYS A 191 -6.97 -13.54 -3.89
C CYS A 191 -7.18 -15.05 -3.93
N LEU A 192 -6.10 -15.81 -3.94
CA LEU A 192 -6.08 -17.25 -3.74
C LEU A 192 -5.64 -17.54 -2.30
N CYS A 193 -6.48 -18.22 -1.54
CA CYS A 193 -6.28 -18.57 -0.14
C CYS A 193 -6.56 -20.04 0.12
N ASP A 194 -6.25 -20.50 1.34
CA ASP A 194 -6.63 -21.84 1.78
C ASP A 194 -8.14 -21.91 2.01
N ALA A 195 -8.79 -22.95 1.48
CA ALA A 195 -10.21 -23.21 1.71
C ALA A 195 -10.55 -23.51 3.19
N ALA A 196 -9.57 -23.85 4.01
CA ALA A 196 -9.72 -24.06 5.45
C ALA A 196 -9.48 -22.77 6.27
N ASP A 197 -8.99 -21.70 5.68
CA ASP A 197 -8.76 -20.42 6.39
C ASP A 197 -10.07 -19.67 6.60
N LYS A 198 -10.70 -19.94 7.74
CA LYS A 198 -11.99 -19.33 8.10
C LYS A 198 -11.90 -17.80 8.23
N GLU A 199 -10.75 -17.26 8.66
CA GLU A 199 -10.57 -15.81 8.85
C GLU A 199 -10.69 -15.08 7.51
N ILE A 200 -10.03 -15.57 6.46
CA ILE A 200 -10.16 -15.02 5.10
C ILE A 200 -11.55 -15.28 4.51
N LEU A 201 -12.07 -16.49 4.63
CA LEU A 201 -13.36 -16.84 4.03
C LEU A 201 -14.52 -16.00 4.57
N THR A 202 -14.43 -15.57 5.83
CA THR A 202 -15.47 -14.74 6.48
C THR A 202 -15.14 -13.25 6.48
N ALA A 203 -13.96 -12.85 6.05
CA ALA A 203 -13.49 -11.46 6.10
C ALA A 203 -14.47 -10.45 5.46
N LYS A 204 -15.14 -10.86 4.38
CA LYS A 204 -16.10 -10.02 3.65
C LYS A 204 -17.56 -10.44 3.82
N SER A 205 -17.87 -11.29 4.78
CA SER A 205 -19.24 -11.81 4.98
C SER A 205 -20.20 -10.78 5.55
N ALA A 206 -19.70 -9.76 6.24
CA ALA A 206 -20.49 -8.72 6.90
C ALA A 206 -20.06 -7.30 6.46
N LEU A 207 -19.89 -7.10 5.14
CA LEU A 207 -19.48 -5.80 4.59
C LEU A 207 -20.53 -4.71 4.75
N TYR A 208 -21.79 -5.07 4.99
CA TYR A 208 -22.90 -4.14 5.12
C TYR A 208 -23.59 -4.35 6.46
N VAL A 209 -23.95 -3.23 7.08
CA VAL A 209 -24.76 -3.16 8.32
C VAL A 209 -25.97 -2.30 8.07
N GLN A 210 -27.05 -2.52 8.81
CA GLN A 210 -28.19 -1.60 8.79
C GLN A 210 -27.89 -0.39 9.66
N ASP A 211 -28.09 0.80 9.12
CA ASP A 211 -28.04 2.04 9.88
C ASP A 211 -29.33 2.24 10.72
N SER A 212 -29.39 3.35 11.44
CA SER A 212 -30.55 3.68 12.29
C SER A 212 -31.85 3.88 11.51
N SER A 213 -31.79 4.06 10.18
CA SER A 213 -32.95 4.15 9.29
C SER A 213 -33.38 2.79 8.72
N GLY A 214 -32.64 1.71 9.01
CA GLY A 214 -32.83 0.38 8.42
C GLY A 214 -32.25 0.20 7.02
N SER A 215 -31.51 1.21 6.51
CA SER A 215 -30.85 1.15 5.22
C SER A 215 -29.53 0.38 5.32
N TRP A 216 -29.23 -0.46 4.32
CA TRP A 216 -27.95 -1.17 4.24
C TRP A 216 -26.85 -0.21 3.83
N VAL A 217 -25.87 -0.01 4.69
CA VAL A 217 -24.69 0.82 4.47
C VAL A 217 -23.43 0.00 4.64
N MET A 218 -22.36 0.39 3.93
CA MET A 218 -21.08 -0.28 4.10
C MET A 218 -20.56 -0.05 5.52
N ASP A 219 -20.15 -1.12 6.19
CA ASP A 219 -19.50 -1.04 7.50
C ASP A 219 -18.11 -0.43 7.37
N LYS A 220 -17.97 0.82 7.80
CA LYS A 220 -16.71 1.56 7.77
C LYS A 220 -15.66 1.07 8.77
N SER A 221 -16.03 0.17 9.69
CA SER A 221 -15.09 -0.44 10.63
C SER A 221 -14.29 -1.57 9.99
N ILE A 222 -14.78 -2.13 8.89
CA ILE A 222 -14.13 -3.21 8.14
C ILE A 222 -13.09 -2.60 7.19
N SER A 223 -11.84 -3.02 7.33
CA SER A 223 -10.69 -2.56 6.53
C SER A 223 -10.24 -3.58 5.47
N HIS A 224 -11.12 -4.50 5.08
CA HIS A 224 -10.80 -5.58 4.13
C HIS A 224 -11.09 -5.23 2.68
#